data_ab005c2db37c342828268fcdb463f96f
#
_entry.id   ab005c2db37c342828268fcdb463f96f
#
_cell.length_a   1.000
_cell.length_b   1.000
_cell.length_c   1.000
_cell.angle_alpha   90.00
_cell.angle_beta   90.00
_cell.angle_gamma   90.00
#
_symmetry.space_group_name_H-M   'P 1'
#
loop_
_entity.id
_entity.type
_entity.pdbx_description
1 polymer ?
#
loop_
_entity_poly.entity_id
_entity_poly.type
_entity_poly.pdbx_seq_one_letter_code
_entity_poly.pdbx_strand_id
1 'polypeptide(L)'
;MIRRFVPEDRKVFLEMSNEFYHTRAVDHVIPRSMMERSFDTVIGGSPYADGVLIEKDGEPAGYGLISLTYSGEVGGLCVLLEEIYIREEFWTIPLKTDSEKKHLLL
;
A
#
# COMPACT_ATOMS: atom_id res chain seq x y z
N MET A 1 -7.23 2.67 12.59
CA MET A 1 -7.83 3.81 11.84
C MET A 1 -7.18 3.92 10.48
N ILE A 2 -7.94 4.35 9.50
CA ILE A 2 -7.43 4.55 8.13
C ILE A 2 -7.57 6.03 7.80
N ARG A 3 -6.50 6.65 7.33
CA ARG A 3 -6.52 8.06 6.95
C ARG A 3 -5.64 8.29 5.72
N ARG A 4 -5.89 9.38 5.01
CA ARG A 4 -5.06 9.75 3.86
C ARG A 4 -3.64 10.08 4.28
N PHE A 5 -2.69 9.90 3.35
CA PHE A 5 -1.30 10.30 3.55
C PHE A 5 -1.19 11.79 3.86
N VAL A 6 -0.29 12.13 4.77
CA VAL A 6 0.21 13.48 4.97
C VAL A 6 1.72 13.49 4.70
N PRO A 7 2.34 14.64 4.42
CA PRO A 7 3.76 14.68 4.06
C PRO A 7 4.69 14.00 5.07
N GLU A 8 4.34 14.06 6.35
CA GLU A 8 5.12 13.46 7.44
C GLU A 8 5.18 11.93 7.37
N ASP A 9 4.29 11.32 6.61
CA ASP A 9 4.25 9.86 6.45
C ASP A 9 5.32 9.32 5.50
N ARG A 10 6.04 10.20 4.80
CA ARG A 10 6.97 9.79 3.75
C ARG A 10 7.97 8.75 4.20
N LYS A 11 8.62 8.98 5.32
CA LYS A 11 9.64 8.06 5.83
C LYS A 11 9.06 6.68 6.14
N VAL A 12 7.94 6.64 6.86
CA VAL A 12 7.34 5.36 7.25
C VAL A 12 6.73 4.64 6.05
N PHE A 13 6.17 5.39 5.10
CA PHE A 13 5.70 4.79 3.85
C PHE A 13 6.84 4.11 3.10
N LEU A 14 7.99 4.77 2.97
CA LEU A 14 9.13 4.19 2.27
C LEU A 14 9.65 2.93 2.97
N GLU A 15 9.66 2.92 4.29
CA GLU A 15 10.01 1.72 5.06
C GLU A 15 9.03 0.58 4.76
N MET A 16 7.74 0.85 4.83
CA MET A 16 6.70 -0.17 4.59
C MET A 16 6.66 -0.63 3.14
N SER A 17 6.85 0.29 2.19
CA SER A 17 6.90 -0.07 0.77
C SER A 17 8.07 -1.00 0.50
N ASN A 18 9.22 -0.71 1.09
CA ASN A 18 10.38 -1.58 0.97
C ASN A 18 10.11 -2.96 1.58
N GLU A 19 9.44 -3.01 2.74
CA GLU A 19 9.02 -4.28 3.35
C GLU A 19 8.10 -5.05 2.41
N PHE A 20 7.10 -4.38 1.84
CA PHE A 20 6.13 -4.98 0.93
C PHE A 20 6.81 -5.64 -0.27
N TYR A 21 7.75 -4.95 -0.91
CA TYR A 21 8.42 -5.46 -2.10
C TYR A 21 9.44 -6.57 -1.81
N HIS A 22 9.68 -6.87 -0.53
CA HIS A 22 10.49 -8.00 -0.11
C HIS A 22 9.65 -9.16 0.45
N THR A 23 8.32 -9.10 0.31
CA THR A 23 7.45 -10.19 0.70
C THR A 23 7.30 -11.19 -0.43
N ARG A 24 6.74 -12.37 -0.12
CA ARG A 24 6.43 -13.40 -1.12
C ARG A 24 5.24 -13.04 -2.01
N ALA A 25 4.48 -12.02 -1.65
CA ALA A 25 3.33 -11.57 -2.44
C ALA A 25 3.75 -10.83 -3.71
N VAL A 26 5.04 -10.47 -3.83
CA VAL A 26 5.56 -9.66 -4.93
C VAL A 26 6.67 -10.42 -5.65
N ASP A 27 6.62 -10.38 -6.99
CA ASP A 27 7.57 -11.12 -7.82
C ASP A 27 8.92 -10.44 -7.98
N HIS A 28 8.98 -9.14 -7.79
CA HIS A 28 10.22 -8.38 -8.00
C HIS A 28 10.25 -7.13 -7.13
N VAL A 29 11.47 -6.65 -6.87
CA VAL A 29 11.70 -5.42 -6.11
C VAL A 29 11.76 -4.25 -7.08
N ILE A 30 11.18 -3.13 -6.70
CA ILE A 30 11.30 -1.89 -7.47
C ILE A 30 12.34 -0.96 -6.85
N PRO A 31 12.92 -0.03 -7.63
CA PRO A 31 13.87 0.94 -7.08
C PRO A 31 13.18 1.86 -6.07
N ARG A 32 13.96 2.31 -5.08
CA ARG A 32 13.47 3.28 -4.10
C ARG A 32 12.89 4.53 -4.75
N SER A 33 13.47 4.97 -5.87
CA SER A 33 12.98 6.14 -6.62
C SER A 33 11.54 6.00 -7.08
N MET A 34 11.09 4.78 -7.39
CA MET A 34 9.69 4.52 -7.74
C MET A 34 8.78 4.60 -6.53
N MET A 35 9.23 4.11 -5.38
CA MET A 35 8.49 4.23 -4.12
C MET A 35 8.32 5.71 -3.75
N GLU A 36 9.39 6.48 -3.85
CA GLU A 36 9.37 7.92 -3.60
C GLU A 36 8.40 8.65 -4.55
N ARG A 37 8.47 8.30 -5.83
CA ARG A 37 7.58 8.91 -6.83
C ARG A 37 6.12 8.61 -6.54
N SER A 38 5.79 7.40 -6.11
CA SER A 38 4.42 7.03 -5.77
C SER A 38 3.89 7.90 -4.63
N PHE A 39 4.66 8.03 -3.57
CA PHE A 39 4.25 8.86 -2.45
C PHE A 39 4.11 10.33 -2.84
N ASP A 40 5.10 10.86 -3.55
CA ASP A 40 5.12 12.28 -3.96
C ASP A 40 3.97 12.59 -4.93
N THR A 41 3.59 11.63 -5.77
CA THR A 41 2.45 11.78 -6.68
C THR A 41 1.14 11.93 -5.91
N VAL A 42 0.95 11.10 -4.88
CA VAL A 42 -0.26 11.18 -4.03
C VAL A 42 -0.29 12.50 -3.27
N ILE A 43 0.81 12.87 -2.63
CA ILE A 43 0.89 14.13 -1.86
C ILE A 43 0.72 15.35 -2.77
N GLY A 44 1.19 15.26 -4.01
CA GLY A 44 1.05 16.33 -5.01
C GLY A 44 -0.37 16.51 -5.54
N GLY A 45 -1.31 15.67 -5.12
CA GLY A 45 -2.72 15.82 -5.47
C GLY A 45 -3.08 15.30 -6.85
N SER A 46 -2.38 14.28 -7.35
CA SER A 46 -2.72 13.65 -8.63
C SER A 46 -4.17 13.15 -8.62
N PRO A 47 -4.94 13.38 -9.69
CA PRO A 47 -6.29 12.81 -9.79
C PRO A 47 -6.28 11.30 -10.09
N TYR A 48 -5.13 10.70 -10.38
CA TYR A 48 -5.03 9.30 -10.80
C TYR A 48 -4.58 8.37 -9.70
N ALA A 49 -4.13 8.89 -8.57
CA ALA A 49 -3.60 8.07 -7.48
C ALA A 49 -3.97 8.65 -6.14
N ASP A 50 -4.26 7.76 -5.19
CA ASP A 50 -4.48 8.14 -3.80
C ASP A 50 -3.84 7.11 -2.89
N GLY A 51 -3.65 7.45 -1.64
CA GLY A 51 -3.03 6.56 -0.69
C GLY A 51 -3.52 6.81 0.72
N VAL A 52 -3.56 5.73 1.49
CA VAL A 52 -4.00 5.78 2.89
C VAL A 52 -2.97 5.11 3.78
N LEU A 53 -2.83 5.63 4.98
CA LEU A 53 -2.07 5.01 6.04
C LEU A 53 -3.05 4.28 6.97
N ILE A 54 -2.66 3.07 7.35
CA ILE A 54 -3.43 2.25 8.28
C ILE A 54 -2.71 2.30 9.61
N GLU A 55 -3.42 2.74 10.65
CA GLU A 55 -2.86 2.87 11.99
C GLU A 55 -3.60 1.95 12.95
N LYS A 56 -2.84 1.39 13.89
CA LYS A 56 -3.38 0.65 15.01
C LYS A 56 -2.75 1.18 16.30
N ASP A 57 -3.60 1.61 17.22
CA ASP A 57 -3.17 2.19 18.50
C ASP A 57 -2.16 3.33 18.31
N GLY A 58 -2.39 4.16 17.28
CA GLY A 58 -1.55 5.30 16.97
C GLY A 58 -0.25 4.97 16.24
N GLU A 59 0.00 3.70 15.91
CA GLU A 59 1.20 3.27 15.21
C GLU A 59 0.92 2.93 13.74
N PRO A 60 1.86 3.24 12.83
CA PRO A 60 1.73 2.86 11.43
C PRO A 60 1.76 1.34 11.28
N ALA A 61 0.65 0.75 10.88
CA ALA A 61 0.50 -0.69 10.73
C ALA A 61 0.55 -1.15 9.28
N GLY A 62 0.24 -0.26 8.34
CA GLY A 62 0.22 -0.62 6.93
C GLY A 62 -0.16 0.55 6.06
N TYR A 63 -0.36 0.28 4.77
CA TYR A 63 -0.80 1.30 3.82
C TYR A 63 -1.57 0.67 2.67
N GLY A 64 -2.29 1.52 1.93
CA GLY A 64 -2.92 1.15 0.68
C GLY A 64 -2.64 2.22 -0.37
N LEU A 65 -2.36 1.77 -1.59
CA LEU A 65 -2.27 2.63 -2.77
C LEU A 65 -3.36 2.23 -3.75
N ILE A 66 -4.07 3.22 -4.25
CA ILE A 66 -5.12 3.02 -5.23
C ILE A 66 -4.86 3.87 -6.46
N SER A 67 -5.35 3.41 -7.60
CA SER A 67 -5.33 4.19 -8.83
C SER A 67 -6.75 4.32 -9.38
N LEU A 68 -6.98 5.41 -10.11
CA LEU A 68 -8.23 5.65 -10.81
C LEU A 68 -7.99 5.47 -12.29
N THR A 69 -8.85 4.68 -12.95
CA THR A 69 -8.76 4.44 -14.37
C THR A 69 -10.15 4.43 -14.99
N TYR A 70 -10.25 4.70 -16.28
CA TYR A 70 -11.48 4.57 -17.01
C TYR A 70 -11.56 3.17 -17.59
N SER A 71 -12.71 2.51 -17.42
CA SER A 71 -12.95 1.19 -17.99
C SER A 71 -13.99 1.28 -19.11
N GLY A 72 -13.60 0.84 -20.30
CA GLY A 72 -14.54 0.76 -21.43
C GLY A 72 -15.65 -0.24 -21.21
N GLU A 73 -15.39 -1.32 -20.47
CA GLU A 73 -16.40 -2.33 -20.17
C GLU A 73 -17.47 -1.82 -19.22
N VAL A 74 -17.04 -1.04 -18.24
CA VAL A 74 -17.95 -0.46 -17.23
C VAL A 74 -18.59 0.82 -17.75
N GLY A 75 -17.91 1.52 -18.67
CA GLY A 75 -18.34 2.82 -19.16
C GLY A 75 -18.14 3.94 -18.14
N GLY A 76 -17.17 3.81 -17.27
CA GLY A 76 -16.94 4.78 -16.21
C GLY A 76 -15.62 4.58 -15.51
N LEU A 77 -15.42 5.34 -14.43
CA LEU A 77 -14.21 5.27 -13.62
C LEU A 77 -14.20 4.03 -12.74
N CYS A 78 -13.04 3.41 -12.65
CA CYS A 78 -12.78 2.27 -11.77
C CYS A 78 -11.65 2.61 -10.80
N VAL A 79 -11.76 2.10 -9.59
CA VAL A 79 -10.71 2.17 -8.60
C VAL A 79 -9.99 0.83 -8.57
N LEU A 80 -8.67 0.87 -8.75
CA LEU A 80 -7.83 -0.31 -8.65
C LEU A 80 -7.01 -0.23 -7.35
N LEU A 81 -7.02 -1.34 -6.62
CA LEU A 81 -6.14 -1.48 -5.46
C LEU A 81 -4.77 -1.92 -5.96
N GLU A 82 -3.83 -0.99 -6.01
CA GLU A 82 -2.48 -1.24 -6.54
C GLU A 82 -1.62 -1.98 -5.54
N GLU A 83 -1.62 -1.54 -4.30
CA GLU A 83 -0.84 -2.14 -3.23
C GLU A 83 -1.63 -2.09 -1.94
N ILE A 84 -1.61 -3.16 -1.17
CA ILE A 84 -2.06 -3.17 0.21
C ILE A 84 -1.08 -3.98 1.03
N TYR A 85 -0.65 -3.42 2.14
CA TYR A 85 0.34 -4.04 3.00
C TYR A 85 0.02 -3.80 4.47
N ILE A 86 0.07 -4.86 5.26
CA ILE A 86 -0.01 -4.80 6.72
C ILE A 86 1.27 -5.42 7.27
N ARG A 87 1.96 -4.70 8.15
CA ARG A 87 3.15 -5.21 8.82
C ARG A 87 2.81 -6.46 9.63
N GLU A 88 3.68 -7.45 9.58
CA GLU A 88 3.46 -8.77 10.18
C GLU A 88 3.11 -8.68 11.68
N GLU A 89 3.76 -7.78 12.39
CA GLU A 89 3.56 -7.58 13.83
C GLU A 89 2.13 -7.14 14.19
N PHE A 90 1.35 -6.67 13.21
CA PHE A 90 -0.03 -6.24 13.42
C PHE A 90 -1.07 -7.26 12.96
N TRP A 91 -0.64 -8.43 12.51
CA TRP A 91 -1.57 -9.50 12.16
C TRP A 91 -2.18 -10.10 13.42
N THR A 92 -3.50 -10.25 13.43
CA THR A 92 -4.23 -10.76 14.58
C THR A 92 -4.42 -12.26 14.56
N ILE A 93 -4.20 -12.90 13.42
CA ILE A 93 -4.36 -14.33 13.24
C ILE A 93 -2.98 -14.97 13.13
N PRO A 94 -2.64 -15.94 14.01
CA PRO A 94 -1.38 -16.66 13.90
C PRO A 94 -1.32 -17.41 12.56
N LEU A 95 -0.22 -17.22 11.82
CA LEU A 95 -0.03 -17.87 10.53
C LEU A 95 0.75 -19.17 10.70
N LYS A 96 0.26 -20.22 10.07
CA LYS A 96 0.85 -21.56 10.15
C LYS A 96 1.70 -21.90 8.94
N THR A 97 1.38 -21.32 7.77
CA THR A 97 2.04 -21.63 6.50
C THR A 97 2.29 -20.37 5.70
N ASP A 98 3.21 -20.48 4.70
CA ASP A 98 3.48 -19.39 3.78
C ASP A 98 2.27 -19.05 2.91
N SER A 99 1.43 -20.04 2.61
CA SER A 99 0.19 -19.80 1.86
C SER A 99 -0.75 -18.88 2.62
N GLU A 100 -0.90 -19.09 3.93
CA GLU A 100 -1.72 -18.25 4.78
C GLU A 100 -1.17 -16.82 4.81
N LYS A 101 0.16 -16.68 4.88
CA LYS A 101 0.81 -15.35 4.82
C LYS A 101 0.50 -14.63 3.52
N LYS A 102 0.49 -15.33 2.39
CA LYS A 102 0.15 -14.73 1.09
C LYS A 102 -1.29 -14.21 1.06
N HIS A 103 -2.22 -14.90 1.68
CA HIS A 103 -3.60 -14.45 1.75
C HIS A 103 -3.77 -13.13 2.51
N LEU A 104 -2.90 -12.88 3.49
CA LEU A 104 -2.95 -11.67 4.28
C LEU A 104 -2.18 -10.50 3.65
N LEU A 105 -1.36 -10.75 2.63
CA LEU A 105 -0.52 -9.76 1.98
C LEU A 105 -1.02 -9.35 0.58
N LEU A 106 -2.25 -9.43 0.35
CA LEU A 106 -2.83 -9.13 -0.97
C LEU A 106 -2.42 -7.78 -1.54
#